data_ff7ef20b5f6d263b6452897ba0ab8642
#
_entry.id   ff7ef20b5f6d263b6452897ba0ab8642
#
_cell.length_a   1.000
_cell.length_b   1.000
_cell.length_c   1.000
_cell.angle_alpha   90.00
_cell.angle_beta   90.00
_cell.angle_gamma   90.00
#
_symmetry.space_group_name_H-M   'P 1'
#
loop_
_entity.id
_entity.type
_entity.pdbx_description
1 polymer ?
#
loop_
_entity_poly.entity_id
_entity_poly.type
_entity_poly.pdbx_seq_one_letter_code
_entity_poly.pdbx_strand_id
1 'polypeptide(L)'
;MIHIDHKHDCCGCTACASICTKNAIIMQTDKEGFLYPHTNIELCTDCHLCEQICPIITRDKNVNTSLPLNVYALHHKDIEVWYKSSSGGVFTALAEDCLKIKGIVY
;
A
#
# COMPACT_ATOMS: atom_id res chain seq x y z
N MET A 1 6.03 20.22 -1.76
CA MET A 1 6.44 19.57 -0.47
C MET A 1 5.32 18.63 -0.02
N ILE A 2 5.63 17.41 0.44
CA ILE A 2 4.59 16.44 0.86
C ILE A 2 3.68 17.03 1.93
N HIS A 3 2.40 17.04 1.70
CA HIS A 3 1.36 17.45 2.65
C HIS A 3 0.18 16.48 2.56
N ILE A 4 -0.29 16.01 3.69
CA ILE A 4 -1.46 15.14 3.80
C ILE A 4 -2.42 15.83 4.76
N ASP A 5 -3.62 16.13 4.28
CA ASP A 5 -4.61 16.95 5.00
C ASP A 5 -4.97 16.37 6.37
N HIS A 6 -5.11 15.04 6.42
CA HIS A 6 -5.41 14.32 7.65
C HIS A 6 -4.34 13.26 7.92
N LYS A 7 -3.70 13.35 9.08
CA LYS A 7 -2.63 12.45 9.50
C LYS A 7 -3.00 10.95 9.38
N HIS A 8 -4.24 10.61 9.70
CA HIS A 8 -4.74 9.23 9.63
C HIS A 8 -4.85 8.66 8.21
N ASP A 9 -4.81 9.51 7.18
CA ASP A 9 -4.78 9.04 5.79
C ASP A 9 -3.39 8.52 5.38
N CYS A 10 -2.34 8.94 6.10
CA CYS A 10 -0.99 8.47 5.81
C CYS A 10 -0.82 7.01 6.22
N CYS A 11 -0.48 6.15 5.27
CA CYS A 11 -0.23 4.72 5.54
C CYS A 11 1.23 4.41 5.95
N GLY A 12 2.09 5.41 6.15
CA GLY A 12 3.48 5.22 6.59
C GLY A 12 4.37 4.45 5.61
N CYS A 13 4.02 4.40 4.32
CA CYS A 13 4.68 3.56 3.31
C CYS A 13 6.12 3.97 2.94
N THR A 14 6.62 5.06 3.46
CA THR A 14 7.98 5.60 3.25
C THR A 14 8.33 6.04 1.82
N ALA A 15 7.44 5.86 0.84
CA ALA A 15 7.71 6.17 -0.57
C ALA A 15 8.18 7.61 -0.80
N CYS A 16 7.57 8.59 -0.10
CA CYS A 16 7.95 9.99 -0.17
C CYS A 16 9.39 10.26 0.32
N ALA A 17 9.82 9.58 1.38
CA ALA A 17 11.20 9.68 1.88
C ALA A 17 12.19 9.03 0.92
N SER A 18 11.85 7.84 0.39
CA SER A 18 12.70 7.07 -0.52
C SER A 18 12.94 7.78 -1.85
N ILE A 19 11.93 8.49 -2.40
CA ILE A 19 12.08 9.24 -3.67
C ILE A 19 12.82 10.56 -3.51
N CYS A 20 12.99 11.07 -2.30
CA CYS A 20 13.55 12.38 -2.06
C CYS A 20 15.06 12.42 -2.33
N THR A 21 15.48 12.92 -3.48
CA THR A 21 16.89 13.01 -3.89
C THR A 21 17.72 13.95 -3.00
N LYS A 22 17.08 14.81 -2.22
CA LYS A 22 17.72 15.74 -1.28
C LYS A 22 17.73 15.24 0.16
N ASN A 23 17.18 14.04 0.40
CA ASN A 23 17.01 13.49 1.76
C ASN A 23 16.31 14.48 2.72
N ALA A 24 15.43 15.33 2.16
CA ALA A 24 14.72 16.34 2.92
C ALA A 24 13.55 15.78 3.73
N ILE A 25 13.18 14.52 3.52
CA ILE A 25 12.05 13.87 4.19
C ILE A 25 12.57 12.74 5.06
N ILE A 26 12.27 12.80 6.34
CA ILE A 26 12.53 11.72 7.30
C ILE A 26 11.21 11.18 7.84
N MET A 27 11.16 9.89 8.13
CA MET A 27 10.00 9.29 8.79
C MET A 27 10.18 9.38 10.30
N GLN A 28 9.22 9.99 10.97
CA GLN A 28 9.20 10.12 12.42
C GLN A 28 8.06 9.30 13.01
N THR A 29 8.36 8.59 14.09
CA THR A 29 7.38 7.83 14.86
C THR A 29 6.61 8.77 15.78
N ASP A 30 5.29 8.67 15.79
CA ASP A 30 4.46 9.39 16.75
C ASP A 30 4.32 8.64 18.09
N LYS A 31 3.49 9.19 18.97
CA LYS A 31 3.25 8.62 20.32
C LYS A 31 2.57 7.24 20.29
N GLU A 32 1.88 6.91 19.21
CA GLU A 32 1.17 5.65 19.01
C GLU A 32 2.02 4.61 18.26
N GLY A 33 3.23 5.00 17.81
CA GLY A 33 4.15 4.12 17.09
C GLY A 33 4.02 4.17 15.56
N PHE A 34 3.19 5.02 15.00
CA PHE A 34 3.03 5.16 13.55
C PHE A 34 4.07 6.09 12.95
N LEU A 35 4.54 5.75 11.74
CA LEU A 35 5.52 6.53 11.00
C LEU A 35 4.84 7.59 10.11
N TYR A 36 5.31 8.83 10.24
CA TYR A 36 4.84 9.95 9.42
C TYR A 36 6.01 10.72 8.81
N PRO A 37 5.84 11.27 7.57
CA PRO A 37 6.88 12.07 6.93
C PRO A 37 7.01 13.44 7.60
N HIS A 38 8.25 13.79 7.93
CA HIS A 38 8.62 15.12 8.38
C HIS A 38 9.60 15.74 7.38
N THR A 39 9.27 16.90 6.84
CA THR A 39 10.07 17.57 5.81
C THR A 39 10.95 18.65 6.40
N ASN A 40 12.25 18.58 6.14
CA ASN A 40 13.17 19.69 6.39
C ASN A 40 13.04 20.70 5.24
N ILE A 41 12.50 21.88 5.54
CA ILE A 41 12.20 22.93 4.57
C ILE A 41 13.50 23.49 3.95
N GLU A 42 14.58 23.55 4.71
CA GLU A 42 15.87 24.09 4.24
C GLU A 42 16.51 23.23 3.15
N LEU A 43 16.28 21.92 3.19
CA LEU A 43 16.78 20.96 2.20
C LEU A 43 15.81 20.74 1.05
N CYS A 44 14.55 21.12 1.21
CA CYS A 44 13.49 20.86 0.24
C CYS A 44 13.60 21.80 -0.96
N THR A 45 13.74 21.27 -2.16
CA THR A 45 13.74 22.04 -3.42
C THR A 45 12.37 22.17 -4.07
N ASP A 46 11.34 21.74 -3.39
CA ASP A 46 9.94 21.77 -3.84
C ASP A 46 9.69 21.14 -5.23
N CYS A 47 10.37 20.05 -5.51
CA CYS A 47 10.30 19.35 -6.81
C CYS A 47 9.03 18.50 -6.99
N HIS A 48 8.19 18.36 -5.97
CA HIS A 48 6.90 17.64 -5.97
C HIS A 48 6.97 16.12 -6.26
N LEU A 49 8.15 15.50 -6.36
CA LEU A 49 8.28 14.05 -6.58
C LEU A 49 7.61 13.22 -5.48
N CYS A 50 7.71 13.69 -4.23
CA CYS A 50 7.10 13.04 -3.09
C CYS A 50 5.56 13.02 -3.16
N GLU A 51 4.95 14.03 -3.74
CA GLU A 51 3.49 14.09 -3.95
C GLU A 51 3.07 13.17 -5.09
N GLN A 52 3.84 13.14 -6.18
CA GLN A 52 3.56 12.29 -7.34
C GLN A 52 3.61 10.79 -7.00
N ILE A 53 4.50 10.37 -6.10
CA ILE A 53 4.62 8.97 -5.68
C ILE A 53 3.63 8.58 -4.56
N CYS A 54 3.02 9.54 -3.89
CA CYS A 54 2.17 9.27 -2.74
C CYS A 54 0.85 8.62 -3.15
N PRO A 55 0.55 7.38 -2.73
CA PRO A 55 -0.68 6.69 -3.13
C PRO A 55 -1.95 7.36 -2.56
N ILE A 56 -1.81 8.16 -1.52
CA ILE A 56 -2.94 8.89 -0.91
C ILE A 56 -3.25 10.15 -1.68
N ILE A 57 -2.22 10.92 -2.07
CA ILE A 57 -2.39 12.18 -2.82
C ILE A 57 -2.82 11.90 -4.26
N THR A 58 -2.21 10.89 -4.90
CA THR A 58 -2.47 10.53 -6.30
C THR A 58 -3.70 9.65 -6.48
N ARG A 59 -4.32 9.23 -5.38
CA ARG A 59 -5.54 8.41 -5.43
C ARG A 59 -6.61 9.13 -6.24
N ASP A 60 -7.01 8.53 -7.36
CA ASP A 60 -8.11 9.02 -8.16
C ASP A 60 -9.42 8.92 -7.35
N LYS A 61 -9.91 10.07 -6.88
CA LYS A 61 -11.16 10.17 -6.11
C LYS A 61 -12.39 9.79 -6.93
N ASN A 62 -12.20 9.62 -8.25
CA ASN A 62 -13.26 9.30 -9.20
C ASN A 62 -13.28 7.83 -9.64
N VAL A 63 -12.55 6.94 -8.96
CA VAL A 63 -12.73 5.51 -9.19
C VAL A 63 -14.11 5.12 -8.65
N ASN A 64 -15.15 5.50 -9.37
CA ASN A 64 -16.46 4.88 -9.27
C ASN A 64 -16.30 3.44 -9.77
N THR A 65 -15.94 2.56 -8.87
CA THR A 65 -16.10 1.12 -9.10
C THR A 65 -17.60 0.81 -9.06
N SER A 66 -18.29 1.16 -10.15
CA SER A 66 -19.69 0.80 -10.37
C SER A 66 -19.88 -0.69 -10.66
N LEU A 67 -18.82 -1.47 -10.55
CA LEU A 67 -18.92 -2.92 -10.61
C LEU A 67 -19.61 -3.43 -9.34
N PRO A 68 -20.68 -4.24 -9.48
CA PRO A 68 -21.33 -4.83 -8.33
C PRO A 68 -20.28 -5.66 -7.55
N LEU A 69 -20.08 -5.30 -6.29
CA LEU A 69 -19.21 -6.04 -5.38
C LEU A 69 -19.92 -7.36 -5.03
N ASN A 70 -19.47 -8.45 -5.65
CA ASN A 70 -19.87 -9.77 -5.21
C ASN A 70 -18.96 -10.20 -4.04
N VAL A 71 -19.57 -10.57 -2.94
CA VAL A 71 -18.86 -11.08 -1.76
C VAL A 71 -19.05 -12.57 -1.67
N TYR A 72 -17.95 -13.31 -1.52
CA TYR A 72 -17.96 -14.76 -1.43
C TYR A 72 -17.28 -15.23 -0.14
N ALA A 73 -17.87 -16.21 0.52
CA ALA A 73 -17.19 -16.99 1.56
C ALA A 73 -16.65 -18.25 0.90
N LEU A 74 -15.35 -18.42 0.88
CA LEU A 74 -14.66 -19.48 0.14
C LEU A 74 -13.66 -20.23 1.03
N HIS A 75 -13.46 -21.51 0.71
CA HIS A 75 -12.32 -22.29 1.21
C HIS A 75 -11.73 -23.16 0.09
N HIS A 76 -10.48 -23.59 0.27
CA HIS A 76 -9.81 -24.48 -0.66
C HIS A 76 -10.52 -25.84 -0.71
N LYS A 77 -10.66 -26.42 -1.90
CA LYS A 77 -11.30 -27.75 -2.07
C LYS A 77 -10.48 -28.87 -1.45
N ASP A 78 -9.13 -28.75 -1.55
CA ASP A 78 -8.22 -29.68 -0.90
C ASP A 78 -8.19 -29.40 0.61
N ILE A 79 -8.60 -30.40 1.39
CA ILE A 79 -8.73 -30.30 2.86
C ILE A 79 -7.37 -30.13 3.53
N GLU A 80 -6.28 -30.70 2.98
CA GLU A 80 -4.95 -30.57 3.53
C GLU A 80 -4.42 -29.13 3.37
N VAL A 81 -4.67 -28.51 2.22
CA VAL A 81 -4.33 -27.12 1.97
C VAL A 81 -5.12 -26.21 2.89
N TRP A 82 -6.42 -26.46 3.03
CA TRP A 82 -7.28 -25.66 3.90
C TRP A 82 -6.79 -25.70 5.36
N TYR A 83 -6.57 -26.90 5.93
CA TYR A 83 -6.14 -27.02 7.32
C TYR A 83 -4.74 -26.46 7.60
N LYS A 84 -3.86 -26.42 6.60
CA LYS A 84 -2.51 -25.83 6.72
C LYS A 84 -2.52 -24.32 6.48
N SER A 85 -3.63 -23.74 6.03
CA SER A 85 -3.76 -22.30 5.76
C SER A 85 -4.21 -21.53 6.99
N SER A 86 -3.79 -20.28 7.10
CA SER A 86 -4.24 -19.37 8.18
C SER A 86 -5.71 -18.94 8.06
N SER A 87 -6.34 -19.20 6.92
CA SER A 87 -7.73 -18.87 6.61
C SER A 87 -8.32 -19.94 5.68
N GLY A 88 -9.18 -19.60 4.75
CA GLY A 88 -9.81 -20.55 3.83
C GLY A 88 -8.88 -21.17 2.76
N GLY A 89 -7.61 -20.81 2.67
CA GLY A 89 -6.67 -21.31 1.67
C GLY A 89 -6.90 -20.78 0.24
N VAL A 90 -7.73 -19.77 0.08
CA VAL A 90 -8.05 -19.20 -1.24
C VAL A 90 -6.83 -18.54 -1.88
N PHE A 91 -5.95 -17.92 -1.06
CA PHE A 91 -4.69 -17.38 -1.56
C PHE A 91 -3.86 -18.44 -2.29
N THR A 92 -3.74 -19.64 -1.73
CA THR A 92 -3.00 -20.75 -2.35
C THR A 92 -3.59 -21.11 -3.71
N ALA A 93 -4.92 -21.21 -3.82
CA ALA A 93 -5.59 -21.50 -5.09
C ALA A 93 -5.32 -20.43 -6.16
N LEU A 94 -5.37 -19.15 -5.78
CA LEU A 94 -5.10 -18.03 -6.69
C LEU A 94 -3.62 -17.97 -7.09
N ALA A 95 -2.71 -18.20 -6.13
CA ALA A 95 -1.27 -18.23 -6.37
C ALA A 95 -0.90 -19.36 -7.34
N GLU A 96 -1.41 -20.58 -7.13
CA GLU A 96 -1.20 -21.70 -8.03
C GLU A 96 -1.70 -21.41 -9.44
N ASP A 97 -2.86 -20.80 -9.57
CA ASP A 97 -3.43 -20.47 -10.88
C ASP A 97 -2.59 -19.38 -11.59
N CYS A 98 -2.12 -18.39 -10.85
CA CYS A 98 -1.20 -17.38 -11.36
C CYS A 98 0.12 -18.02 -11.86
N LEU A 99 0.69 -18.94 -11.08
CA LEU A 99 1.95 -19.63 -11.45
C LEU A 99 1.77 -20.54 -12.66
N LYS A 100 0.63 -21.23 -12.81
CA LYS A 100 0.31 -22.06 -13.98
C LYS A 100 0.36 -21.26 -15.30
N ILE A 101 -0.06 -20.02 -15.27
CA ILE A 101 0.01 -19.12 -16.43
C ILE A 101 1.32 -18.34 -16.51
N LYS A 102 2.36 -18.78 -15.77
CA LYS A 102 3.68 -18.12 -15.66
C LYS A 102 3.62 -16.70 -15.09
N GLY A 103 2.64 -16.39 -14.29
CA GLY A 103 2.56 -15.15 -13.52
C GLY A 103 3.52 -15.15 -12.33
N ILE A 104 3.63 -14.00 -11.66
CA ILE A 104 4.49 -13.82 -10.48
C ILE A 104 3.57 -13.51 -9.29
N VAL A 105 3.88 -14.11 -8.15
CA VAL A 105 3.20 -13.87 -6.87
C VAL A 105 4.21 -13.30 -5.89
N TYR A 106 3.87 -12.18 -5.25
CA TYR A 106 4.69 -11.48 -4.26
C TYR A 106 4.13 -11.64 -2.85
#